data_27452815d9848c0977d62ca98b4608e0
#
_entry.id   27452815d9848c0977d62ca98b4608e0
#
_cell.length_a   1.000
_cell.length_b   1.000
_cell.length_c   1.000
_cell.angle_alpha   90.00
_cell.angle_beta   90.00
_cell.angle_gamma   90.00
#
_symmetry.space_group_name_H-M   'P 1'
#
loop_
_entity.id
_entity.type
_entity.pdbx_description
1 polymer ?
#
loop_
_entity_poly.entity_id
_entity_poly.type
_entity_poly.pdbx_seq_one_letter_code
_entity_poly.pdbx_strand_id
1 'polypeptide(L)'
;MTNLNVTYDQMHSAATRLRNGQQDLESKLNELRSLVQQLVQNGFTTSRASGAFDSSYQEFTQGATRTIQGIDGMADYLNKAAQALQQTDEELARAAGK
;
A
#
# COMPACT_ATOMS: atom_id res chain seq x y z
N MET A 1 4.77 13.90 -26.56
CA MET A 1 4.78 13.46 -26.16
C MET A 1 4.49 12.90 -25.69
N THR A 2 4.15 12.77 -25.56
CA THR A 2 3.96 12.41 -24.96
C THR A 2 4.11 11.48 -24.53
N ASN A 3 4.33 11.42 -24.24
CA ASN A 3 4.66 10.65 -23.58
C ASN A 3 3.92 9.86 -22.74
N LEU A 4 3.00 9.65 -22.90
CA LEU A 4 2.10 8.84 -22.15
C LEU A 4 2.04 7.48 -22.72
N ASN A 5 3.10 6.76 -22.51
CA ASN A 5 3.21 5.41 -23.02
C ASN A 5 2.92 4.37 -21.96
N VAL A 6 2.13 4.73 -20.95
CA VAL A 6 1.75 3.77 -19.95
C VAL A 6 0.62 2.93 -20.50
N THR A 7 0.88 1.66 -20.74
CA THR A 7 -0.09 0.72 -21.29
C THR A 7 -0.96 0.16 -20.17
N TYR A 8 -2.06 -0.50 -20.55
CA TYR A 8 -2.93 -1.20 -19.60
C TYR A 8 -2.15 -2.21 -18.79
N ASP A 9 -1.27 -2.95 -19.46
CA ASP A 9 -0.47 -3.96 -18.78
C ASP A 9 0.49 -3.35 -17.79
N GLN A 10 1.05 -2.18 -18.11
CA GLN A 10 1.92 -1.47 -17.18
C GLN A 10 1.15 -0.97 -15.98
N MET A 11 -0.08 -0.50 -16.17
CA MET A 11 -0.94 -0.07 -15.06
C MET A 11 -1.30 -1.24 -14.14
N HIS A 12 -1.68 -2.39 -14.73
CA HIS A 12 -1.98 -3.57 -13.93
C HIS A 12 -0.74 -4.10 -13.22
N SER A 13 0.41 -4.07 -13.88
CA SER A 13 1.67 -4.47 -13.28
C SER A 13 2.03 -3.57 -12.10
N ALA A 14 1.83 -2.27 -12.26
CA ALA A 14 2.09 -1.32 -11.18
C ALA A 14 1.16 -1.58 -9.99
N ALA A 15 -0.11 -1.89 -10.26
CA ALA A 15 -1.05 -2.21 -9.19
C ALA A 15 -0.61 -3.45 -8.42
N THR A 16 -0.15 -4.48 -9.13
CA THR A 16 0.34 -5.70 -8.49
C THR A 16 1.58 -5.42 -7.64
N ARG A 17 2.49 -4.61 -8.15
CA ARG A 17 3.70 -4.25 -7.41
C ARG A 17 3.37 -3.43 -6.17
N LEU A 18 2.38 -2.56 -6.26
CA LEU A 18 1.92 -1.80 -5.09
C LEU A 18 1.36 -2.75 -4.02
N ARG A 19 0.58 -3.74 -4.43
CA ARG A 19 0.03 -4.70 -3.47
C ARG A 19 1.09 -5.59 -2.87
N ASN A 20 2.10 -5.98 -3.65
CA ASN A 20 3.23 -6.73 -3.11
C ASN A 20 4.00 -5.89 -2.09
N GLY A 21 4.22 -4.62 -2.42
CA GLY A 21 4.88 -3.70 -1.49
C GLY A 21 4.08 -3.50 -0.22
N GLN A 22 2.75 -3.45 -0.35
CA GLN A 22 1.86 -3.34 0.81
C GLN A 22 2.04 -4.53 1.75
N GLN A 23 2.08 -5.74 1.19
CA GLN A 23 2.29 -6.95 1.99
C GLN A 23 3.65 -6.94 2.67
N ASP A 24 4.68 -6.48 1.97
CA ASP A 24 6.03 -6.37 2.55
C ASP A 24 6.04 -5.38 3.71
N LEU A 25 5.35 -4.26 3.55
CA LEU A 25 5.25 -3.26 4.61
C LEU A 25 4.49 -3.79 5.82
N GLU A 26 3.42 -4.54 5.58
CA GLU A 26 2.64 -5.14 6.67
C GLU A 26 3.49 -6.17 7.43
N SER A 27 4.26 -6.98 6.70
CA SER A 27 5.16 -7.94 7.33
C SER A 27 6.21 -7.25 8.18
N LYS A 28 6.80 -6.18 7.64
CA LYS A 28 7.81 -5.41 8.36
C LYS A 28 7.20 -4.76 9.60
N LEU A 29 6.00 -4.24 9.49
CA LEU A 29 5.32 -3.63 10.62
C LEU A 29 5.08 -4.65 11.72
N ASN A 30 4.70 -5.88 11.37
CA ASN A 30 4.51 -6.96 12.34
C ASN A 30 5.81 -7.36 13.01
N GLU A 31 6.91 -7.42 12.25
CA GLU A 31 8.24 -7.69 12.81
C GLU A 31 8.60 -6.64 13.86
N LEU A 32 8.37 -5.36 13.51
CA LEU A 32 8.69 -4.26 14.40
C LEU A 32 7.82 -4.29 15.65
N ARG A 33 6.56 -4.69 15.49
CA ARG A 33 5.66 -4.83 16.64
C ARG A 33 6.20 -5.87 17.62
N SER A 34 6.66 -7.03 17.09
CA SER A 34 7.22 -8.06 17.95
C SER A 34 8.46 -7.57 18.68
N LEU A 35 9.33 -6.84 17.98
CA LEU A 35 10.52 -6.27 18.57
C LEU A 35 10.17 -5.30 19.70
N VAL A 36 9.20 -4.44 19.46
CA VAL A 36 8.77 -3.44 20.43
C VAL A 36 8.14 -4.13 21.65
N GLN A 37 7.35 -5.18 21.43
CA GLN A 37 6.75 -5.91 22.54
C GLN A 37 7.83 -6.54 23.43
N GLN A 38 8.87 -7.10 22.85
CA GLN A 38 9.98 -7.65 23.61
C GLN A 38 10.69 -6.57 24.40
N LEU A 39 10.91 -5.42 23.78
CA LEU A 39 11.56 -4.31 24.45
C LEU A 39 10.73 -3.79 25.63
N VAL A 40 9.43 -3.65 25.44
CA VAL A 40 8.53 -3.18 26.49
C VAL A 40 8.53 -4.16 27.66
N GLN A 41 8.58 -5.46 27.40
CA GLN A 41 8.55 -6.47 28.46
C GLN A 41 9.86 -6.55 29.23
N ASN A 42 10.99 -6.34 28.57
CA ASN A 42 12.29 -6.66 29.16
C ASN A 42 13.29 -5.51 29.18
N GLY A 43 13.02 -4.43 28.47
CA GLY A 43 14.01 -3.40 28.22
C GLY A 43 13.92 -2.14 29.05
N PHE A 44 12.82 -1.94 29.76
CA PHE A 44 12.62 -0.69 30.50
C PHE A 44 12.76 -0.90 32.00
N THR A 45 13.34 0.10 32.66
CA THR A 45 13.56 0.04 34.09
C THR A 45 12.35 0.45 34.90
N THR A 46 11.40 1.17 34.29
CA THR A 46 10.18 1.61 34.98
C THR A 46 8.97 1.28 34.14
N SER A 47 7.84 1.06 34.83
CA SER A 47 6.55 0.83 34.18
C SER A 47 6.08 2.05 33.42
N ARG A 48 6.38 3.25 33.97
CA ARG A 48 5.94 4.50 33.33
C ARG A 48 6.60 4.69 31.97
N ALA A 49 7.92 4.48 31.92
CA ALA A 49 8.67 4.62 30.67
C ALA A 49 8.19 3.59 29.64
N SER A 50 7.98 2.36 30.08
CA SER A 50 7.49 1.29 29.23
C SER A 50 6.13 1.62 28.65
N GLY A 51 5.21 2.10 29.51
CA GLY A 51 3.86 2.46 29.06
C GLY A 51 3.84 3.61 28.09
N ALA A 52 4.67 4.63 28.34
CA ALA A 52 4.75 5.78 27.45
C ALA A 52 5.26 5.38 26.08
N PHE A 53 6.29 4.52 26.04
CA PHE A 53 6.85 4.06 24.76
C PHE A 53 5.82 3.20 24.01
N ASP A 54 5.15 2.31 24.71
CA ASP A 54 4.14 1.44 24.11
C ASP A 54 3.00 2.27 23.50
N SER A 55 2.53 3.30 24.21
CA SER A 55 1.49 4.18 23.70
C SER A 55 1.93 4.89 22.42
N SER A 56 3.15 5.41 22.41
CA SER A 56 3.69 6.08 21.23
C SER A 56 3.77 5.11 20.05
N TYR A 57 4.18 3.89 20.31
CA TYR A 57 4.29 2.91 19.23
C TYR A 57 2.91 2.51 18.71
N GLN A 58 1.92 2.42 19.59
CA GLN A 58 0.56 2.12 19.14
C GLN A 58 0.02 3.21 18.22
N GLU A 59 0.28 4.47 18.52
CA GLU A 59 -0.09 5.58 17.65
C GLU A 59 0.62 5.48 16.31
N PHE A 60 1.91 5.18 16.35
CA PHE A 60 2.68 4.99 15.12
C PHE A 60 2.08 3.85 14.28
N THR A 61 1.77 2.73 14.91
CA THR A 61 1.23 1.57 14.21
C THR A 61 -0.10 1.88 13.54
N GLN A 62 -0.97 2.62 14.25
CA GLN A 62 -2.27 3.00 13.69
C GLN A 62 -2.10 3.89 12.46
N GLY A 63 -1.20 4.87 12.55
CA GLY A 63 -0.93 5.76 11.43
C GLY A 63 -0.33 5.03 10.25
N ALA A 64 0.64 4.15 10.51
CA ALA A 64 1.30 3.37 9.49
C ALA A 64 0.31 2.43 8.80
N THR A 65 -0.56 1.79 9.58
CA THR A 65 -1.57 0.89 9.03
C THR A 65 -2.50 1.63 8.08
N ARG A 66 -2.96 2.83 8.46
CA ARG A 66 -3.81 3.63 7.58
C ARG A 66 -3.10 4.01 6.29
N THR A 67 -1.83 4.38 6.40
CA THR A 67 -1.04 4.74 5.22
C THR A 67 -0.88 3.54 4.29
N ILE A 68 -0.59 2.37 4.86
CA ILE A 68 -0.43 1.14 4.09
C ILE A 68 -1.75 0.76 3.42
N GLN A 69 -2.86 0.89 4.13
CA GLN A 69 -4.18 0.62 3.56
C GLN A 69 -4.50 1.52 2.38
N GLY A 70 -3.94 2.74 2.36
CA GLY A 70 -4.10 3.64 1.24
C GLY A 70 -3.52 3.08 -0.06
N ILE A 71 -2.56 2.16 0.02
CA ILE A 71 -1.99 1.52 -1.16
C ILE A 71 -3.04 0.70 -1.90
N ASP A 72 -3.95 0.06 -1.16
CA ASP A 72 -5.08 -0.66 -1.78
C ASP A 72 -5.88 0.25 -2.70
N GLY A 73 -6.19 1.45 -2.22
CA GLY A 73 -6.94 2.42 -3.03
C GLY A 73 -6.19 2.82 -4.28
N MET A 74 -4.87 3.02 -4.17
CA MET A 74 -4.06 3.37 -5.32
C MET A 74 -3.99 2.24 -6.34
N ALA A 75 -3.79 1.01 -5.86
CA ALA A 75 -3.75 -0.15 -6.74
C ALA A 75 -5.10 -0.37 -7.43
N ASP A 76 -6.17 -0.24 -6.67
CA ASP A 76 -7.53 -0.38 -7.21
C ASP A 76 -7.80 0.69 -8.26
N TYR A 77 -7.38 1.92 -8.00
CA TYR A 77 -7.53 3.01 -8.96
C TYR A 77 -6.82 2.70 -10.27
N LEU A 78 -5.59 2.20 -10.19
CA LEU A 78 -4.83 1.87 -11.39
C LEU A 78 -5.52 0.78 -12.21
N ASN A 79 -6.03 -0.25 -11.54
CA ASN A 79 -6.74 -1.32 -12.25
C ASN A 79 -8.00 -0.81 -12.91
N LYS A 80 -8.76 0.02 -12.22
CA LYS A 80 -9.99 0.58 -12.78
C LYS A 80 -9.71 1.53 -13.93
N ALA A 81 -8.67 2.34 -13.80
CA ALA A 81 -8.27 3.26 -14.87
C ALA A 81 -7.84 2.48 -16.11
N ALA A 82 -7.07 1.39 -15.92
CA ALA A 82 -6.65 0.55 -17.02
C ALA A 82 -7.84 -0.06 -17.74
N GLN A 83 -8.81 -0.55 -16.99
CA GLN A 83 -10.02 -1.14 -17.57
C GLN A 83 -10.82 -0.11 -18.35
N ALA A 84 -10.97 1.09 -17.80
CA ALA A 84 -11.72 2.15 -18.47
C ALA A 84 -11.06 2.57 -19.78
N LEU A 85 -9.74 2.71 -19.77
CA LEU A 85 -9.00 3.06 -20.98
C LEU A 85 -9.08 1.96 -22.02
N GLN A 86 -8.98 0.72 -21.59
CA GLN A 86 -9.08 -0.42 -22.50
C GLN A 86 -10.46 -0.47 -23.17
N GLN A 87 -11.51 -0.27 -22.39
CA GLN A 87 -12.87 -0.23 -22.95
C GLN A 87 -13.03 0.89 -23.96
N THR A 88 -12.52 2.07 -23.65
CA THR A 88 -12.59 3.21 -24.55
C THR A 88 -11.88 2.89 -25.86
N ASP A 89 -10.70 2.32 -25.79
CA ASP A 89 -9.94 1.95 -26.98
C ASP A 89 -10.68 0.92 -27.83
N GLU A 90 -11.31 -0.06 -27.18
CA GLU A 90 -12.06 -1.09 -27.89
C GLU A 90 -13.28 -0.50 -28.60
N GLU A 91 -13.95 0.40 -27.93
CA GLU A 91 -15.12 1.09 -28.51
C GLU A 91 -14.72 1.93 -29.72
N LEU A 92 -13.62 2.66 -29.58
CA LEU A 92 -13.11 3.47 -30.68
C LEU A 92 -12.70 2.61 -31.87
N ALA A 93 -12.05 1.48 -31.59
CA ALA A 93 -11.63 0.57 -32.64
C ALA A 93 -12.83 -0.01 -33.39
N ARG A 94 -13.87 -0.39 -32.67
CA ARG A 94 -15.09 -0.89 -33.29
C ARG A 94 -15.75 0.17 -34.16
N ALA A 95 -15.81 1.40 -33.66
CA ALA A 95 -16.40 2.51 -34.42
C ALA A 95 -15.60 2.80 -35.69
N ALA A 96 -14.27 2.74 -35.60
CA ALA A 96 -13.39 3.01 -36.73
C ALA A 96 -13.38 1.85 -37.72
N GLY A 97 -13.63 0.64 -37.27
CA GLY A 97 -13.58 -0.54 -38.12
C GLY A 97 -14.76 -0.71 -39.03
N LYS A 98 -15.73 0.16 -38.94
CA LYS A 98 -16.88 0.13 -39.84
C LYS A 98 -16.61 0.89 -41.10
#